data_3a7e46a46142d7409be39dbc003b116e
#
_entry.id   3a7e46a46142d7409be39dbc003b116e
#
_cell.length_a   1.000
_cell.length_b   1.000
_cell.length_c   1.000
_cell.angle_alpha   90.00
_cell.angle_beta   90.00
_cell.angle_gamma   90.00
#
_symmetry.space_group_name_H-M   'P 1'
#
loop_
_entity.id
_entity.type
_entity.pdbx_description
1 polymer ?
#
loop_
_entity_poly.entity_id
_entity_poly.type
_entity_poly.pdbx_seq_one_letter_code
_entity_poly.pdbx_strand_id
1 'polypeptide(L)'
;MTMSGRARSTTEQPLSPGRLGDPDRVLRTDPRADPRMVAALAEFRFDEAPRPAPVTAESPLAEIHEFISASEPGYEDLFAAWLADLPPIENVTRRTEVIEGVDGNDITLYVHEPEGASGPLPCVYNIHGGAMVLLGATGSAAIKRAASI
;
A
#
# COMPACT_ATOMS: atom_id res chain seq x y z
N MET A 1 38.46 -16.45 -22.26
CA MET A 1 38.04 -16.16 -20.86
C MET A 1 36.58 -16.48 -20.77
N THR A 2 36.23 -17.69 -20.37
CA THR A 2 34.87 -18.25 -20.47
C THR A 2 34.16 -17.98 -19.15
N MET A 3 33.14 -17.13 -19.18
CA MET A 3 32.30 -16.90 -18.01
C MET A 3 31.36 -18.10 -17.80
N SER A 4 31.66 -18.89 -16.77
CA SER A 4 30.81 -19.97 -16.31
C SER A 4 29.53 -19.40 -15.68
N GLY A 5 28.43 -19.57 -16.37
CA GLY A 5 27.11 -19.25 -15.84
C GLY A 5 26.75 -20.19 -14.69
N ARG A 6 26.66 -19.63 -13.50
CA ARG A 6 26.21 -20.35 -12.31
C ARG A 6 24.68 -20.55 -12.43
N ALA A 7 24.29 -21.78 -12.79
CA ALA A 7 22.90 -22.21 -12.75
C ALA A 7 22.34 -21.96 -11.34
N ARG A 8 21.32 -21.11 -11.21
CA ARG A 8 20.57 -21.00 -9.95
C ARG A 8 19.79 -22.29 -9.76
N SER A 9 20.18 -23.06 -8.76
CA SER A 9 19.38 -24.16 -8.28
C SER A 9 18.06 -23.58 -7.77
N THR A 10 16.95 -23.92 -8.42
CA THR A 10 15.60 -23.71 -7.91
C THR A 10 15.36 -24.76 -6.81
N THR A 11 16.01 -24.58 -5.68
CA THR A 11 15.59 -25.27 -4.46
C THR A 11 14.27 -24.60 -4.08
N GLU A 12 13.17 -25.34 -4.18
CA GLU A 12 11.88 -24.95 -3.62
C GLU A 12 12.14 -24.51 -2.17
N GLN A 13 12.08 -23.19 -1.93
CA GLN A 13 12.11 -22.71 -0.55
C GLN A 13 10.88 -23.28 0.14
N PRO A 14 11.05 -24.00 1.27
CA PRO A 14 9.90 -24.45 2.02
C PRO A 14 9.05 -23.22 2.33
N LEU A 15 7.77 -23.29 1.96
CA LEU A 15 6.79 -22.24 2.27
C LEU A 15 6.94 -21.89 3.73
N SER A 16 7.24 -20.63 4.00
CA SER A 16 7.32 -20.10 5.35
C SER A 16 6.07 -20.51 6.12
N PRO A 17 6.14 -20.94 7.39
CA PRO A 17 5.00 -21.38 8.18
C PRO A 17 4.01 -20.26 8.52
N GLY A 18 3.96 -19.21 7.70
CA GLY A 18 3.17 -18.00 7.91
C GLY A 18 1.68 -18.23 8.12
N ARG A 19 1.11 -19.34 7.63
CA ARG A 19 -0.27 -19.75 7.87
C ARG A 19 -0.40 -20.83 8.94
N LEU A 20 0.49 -20.86 9.89
CA LEU A 20 0.55 -21.90 10.95
C LEU A 20 0.59 -23.34 10.38
N GLY A 21 1.29 -23.53 9.27
CA GLY A 21 1.43 -24.83 8.62
C GLY A 21 0.23 -25.33 7.83
N ASP A 22 -0.80 -24.49 7.68
CA ASP A 22 -1.99 -24.82 6.90
C ASP A 22 -2.07 -23.89 5.68
N PRO A 23 -1.75 -24.36 4.47
CA PRO A 23 -1.72 -23.56 3.25
C PRO A 23 -3.12 -23.08 2.82
N ASP A 24 -4.18 -23.78 3.25
CA ASP A 24 -5.56 -23.48 2.87
C ASP A 24 -6.25 -22.52 3.85
N ARG A 25 -5.56 -22.13 4.92
CA ARG A 25 -6.10 -21.22 5.91
C ARG A 25 -6.25 -19.83 5.33
N VAL A 26 -7.44 -19.30 5.41
CA VAL A 26 -7.80 -17.94 5.04
C VAL A 26 -8.37 -17.20 6.25
N LEU A 27 -8.57 -15.91 6.16
CA LEU A 27 -9.00 -15.11 7.30
C LEU A 27 -10.32 -15.60 7.88
N ARG A 28 -11.30 -15.97 7.03
CA ARG A 28 -12.62 -16.50 7.48
C ARG A 28 -12.53 -17.81 8.26
N THR A 29 -11.50 -18.60 8.06
CA THR A 29 -11.29 -19.89 8.72
C THR A 29 -10.25 -19.86 9.82
N ASP A 30 -9.63 -18.70 10.08
CA ASP A 30 -8.62 -18.55 11.13
C ASP A 30 -9.32 -18.35 12.49
N PRO A 31 -9.21 -19.29 13.44
CA PRO A 31 -9.88 -19.19 14.74
C PRO A 31 -9.34 -18.04 15.62
N ARG A 32 -8.24 -17.41 15.24
CA ARG A 32 -7.65 -16.26 15.95
C ARG A 32 -8.20 -14.93 15.46
N ALA A 33 -8.85 -14.91 14.30
CA ALA A 33 -9.37 -13.68 13.72
C ALA A 33 -10.59 -13.18 14.50
N ASP A 34 -10.61 -11.87 14.77
CA ASP A 34 -11.79 -11.23 15.37
C ASP A 34 -12.97 -11.30 14.36
N PRO A 35 -14.14 -11.84 14.76
CA PRO A 35 -15.28 -11.96 13.87
C PRO A 35 -15.73 -10.63 13.25
N ARG A 36 -15.56 -9.50 13.95
CA ARG A 36 -15.92 -8.17 13.44
C ARG A 36 -15.00 -7.76 12.30
N MET A 37 -13.69 -8.07 12.42
CA MET A 37 -12.71 -7.82 11.36
C MET A 37 -12.98 -8.72 10.16
N VAL A 38 -13.31 -10.00 10.37
CA VAL A 38 -13.68 -10.92 9.30
C VAL A 38 -14.89 -10.37 8.54
N ALA A 39 -15.94 -9.95 9.26
CA ALA A 39 -17.16 -9.42 8.64
C ALA A 39 -16.86 -8.14 7.81
N ALA A 40 -16.10 -7.20 8.34
CA ALA A 40 -15.73 -5.97 7.64
C ALA A 40 -14.91 -6.24 6.37
N LEU A 41 -14.00 -7.21 6.40
CA LEU A 41 -13.14 -7.56 5.28
C LEU A 41 -13.84 -8.44 4.24
N ALA A 42 -14.88 -9.19 4.65
CA ALA A 42 -15.68 -10.03 3.77
C ALA A 42 -16.44 -9.22 2.70
N GLU A 43 -16.85 -8.00 3.00
CA GLU A 43 -17.49 -7.08 2.04
C GLU A 43 -16.61 -6.83 0.80
N PHE A 44 -15.30 -6.88 0.99
CA PHE A 44 -14.28 -6.67 -0.04
C PHE A 44 -13.62 -7.99 -0.48
N ARG A 45 -14.07 -9.13 0.03
CA ARG A 45 -13.53 -10.47 -0.24
C ARG A 45 -12.06 -10.66 0.20
N PHE A 46 -11.60 -9.92 1.18
CA PHE A 46 -10.26 -10.07 1.78
C PHE A 46 -10.20 -11.17 2.84
N ASP A 47 -11.32 -11.78 3.16
CA ASP A 47 -11.43 -12.94 4.04
C ASP A 47 -11.21 -14.28 3.32
N GLU A 48 -11.14 -14.26 1.99
CA GLU A 48 -10.92 -15.41 1.09
C GLU A 48 -9.43 -15.53 0.67
N ALA A 49 -9.13 -16.58 -0.07
CA ALA A 49 -7.83 -16.70 -0.73
C ALA A 49 -7.66 -15.60 -1.79
N PRO A 50 -6.47 -14.94 -1.84
CA PRO A 50 -6.23 -13.92 -2.84
C PRO A 50 -6.30 -14.53 -4.25
N ARG A 51 -6.90 -13.80 -5.17
CA ARG A 51 -6.85 -14.17 -6.58
C ARG A 51 -5.45 -13.94 -7.13
N PRO A 52 -4.92 -14.86 -7.94
CA PRO A 52 -3.66 -14.60 -8.64
C PRO A 52 -3.78 -13.34 -9.50
N ALA A 53 -2.72 -12.53 -9.50
CA ALA A 53 -2.64 -11.43 -10.44
C ALA A 53 -2.55 -11.97 -11.87
N PRO A 54 -3.17 -11.30 -12.86
CA PRO A 54 -3.08 -11.72 -14.26
C PRO A 54 -1.70 -11.50 -14.88
N VAL A 55 -0.83 -10.75 -14.19
CA VAL A 55 0.55 -10.46 -14.59
C VAL A 55 1.54 -11.06 -13.58
N THR A 56 2.75 -11.37 -14.07
CA THR A 56 3.86 -11.89 -13.28
C THR A 56 5.11 -11.03 -13.50
N ALA A 57 6.21 -11.34 -12.82
CA ALA A 57 7.48 -10.64 -13.02
C ALA A 57 8.08 -10.86 -14.43
N GLU A 58 7.64 -11.88 -15.14
CA GLU A 58 8.05 -12.22 -16.50
C GLU A 58 7.14 -11.61 -17.57
N SER A 59 6.02 -11.00 -17.19
CA SER A 59 5.11 -10.33 -18.13
C SER A 59 5.77 -9.11 -18.78
N PRO A 60 5.40 -8.78 -20.01
CA PRO A 60 5.86 -7.54 -20.65
C PRO A 60 5.55 -6.32 -19.81
N LEU A 61 6.50 -5.38 -19.73
CA LEU A 61 6.36 -4.18 -18.89
C LEU A 61 5.08 -3.38 -19.21
N ALA A 62 4.69 -3.33 -20.48
CA ALA A 62 3.46 -2.65 -20.89
C ALA A 62 2.20 -3.27 -20.27
N GLU A 63 2.13 -4.61 -20.21
CA GLU A 63 1.00 -5.31 -19.59
C GLU A 63 0.97 -5.09 -18.07
N ILE A 64 2.15 -5.05 -17.43
CA ILE A 64 2.27 -4.74 -16.01
C ILE A 64 1.76 -3.31 -15.74
N HIS A 65 2.16 -2.33 -16.55
CA HIS A 65 1.71 -0.94 -16.41
C HIS A 65 0.19 -0.82 -16.64
N GLU A 66 -0.36 -1.50 -17.63
CA GLU A 66 -1.80 -1.52 -17.89
C GLU A 66 -2.57 -2.10 -16.70
N PHE A 67 -2.11 -3.23 -16.17
CA PHE A 67 -2.69 -3.84 -14.97
C PHE A 67 -2.67 -2.91 -13.76
N ILE A 68 -1.54 -2.24 -13.50
CA ILE A 68 -1.39 -1.29 -12.40
C ILE A 68 -2.37 -0.14 -12.56
N SER A 69 -2.38 0.50 -13.73
CA SER A 69 -3.25 1.65 -14.01
C SER A 69 -4.74 1.30 -13.91
N ALA A 70 -5.11 0.09 -14.34
CA ALA A 70 -6.49 -0.39 -14.23
C ALA A 70 -6.88 -0.75 -12.78
N SER A 71 -5.92 -1.12 -11.93
CA SER A 71 -6.18 -1.53 -10.55
C SER A 71 -6.28 -0.35 -9.58
N GLU A 72 -5.59 0.75 -9.85
CA GLU A 72 -5.44 1.88 -8.94
C GLU A 72 -6.76 2.52 -8.51
N PRO A 73 -7.74 2.78 -9.42
CA PRO A 73 -9.04 3.32 -9.01
C PRO A 73 -9.79 2.44 -8.01
N GLY A 74 -9.70 1.11 -8.17
CA GLY A 74 -10.33 0.16 -7.25
C GLY A 74 -9.74 0.20 -5.84
N TYR A 75 -8.45 0.44 -5.71
CA TYR A 75 -7.82 0.64 -4.40
C TYR A 75 -8.23 1.97 -3.75
N GLU A 76 -8.33 3.04 -4.54
CA GLU A 76 -8.81 4.33 -4.03
C GLU A 76 -10.26 4.24 -3.53
N ASP A 77 -11.14 3.59 -4.29
CA ASP A 77 -12.54 3.36 -3.89
C ASP A 77 -12.62 2.54 -2.60
N LEU A 78 -11.81 1.50 -2.49
CA LEU A 78 -11.71 0.66 -1.29
C LEU A 78 -11.30 1.48 -0.06
N PHE A 79 -10.24 2.26 -0.16
CA PHE A 79 -9.78 3.10 0.95
C PHE A 79 -10.77 4.21 1.27
N ALA A 80 -11.43 4.78 0.28
CA ALA A 80 -12.48 5.75 0.49
C ALA A 80 -13.64 5.15 1.30
N ALA A 81 -14.06 3.92 0.96
CA ALA A 81 -15.12 3.20 1.68
C ALA A 81 -14.69 2.87 3.13
N TRP A 82 -13.48 2.37 3.33
CA TRP A 82 -12.98 2.05 4.69
C TRP A 82 -12.84 3.26 5.61
N LEU A 83 -12.61 4.42 5.02
CA LEU A 83 -12.38 5.66 5.77
C LEU A 83 -13.61 6.57 5.81
N ALA A 84 -14.74 6.13 5.22
CA ALA A 84 -15.93 6.97 5.08
C ALA A 84 -16.49 7.44 6.43
N ASP A 85 -16.48 6.56 7.44
CA ASP A 85 -17.03 6.85 8.77
C ASP A 85 -16.05 7.61 9.68
N LEU A 86 -14.80 7.84 9.25
CA LEU A 86 -13.87 8.63 10.04
C LEU A 86 -14.26 10.12 9.96
N PRO A 87 -14.27 10.81 11.11
CA PRO A 87 -14.56 12.23 11.13
C PRO A 87 -13.55 13.00 10.27
N PRO A 88 -13.96 14.12 9.68
CA PRO A 88 -13.03 15.02 9.00
C PRO A 88 -11.99 15.54 10.00
N ILE A 89 -10.75 15.69 9.53
CA ILE A 89 -9.70 16.28 10.32
C ILE A 89 -9.72 17.77 10.09
N GLU A 90 -10.09 18.49 11.14
CA GLU A 90 -10.18 19.94 11.18
C GLU A 90 -8.90 20.56 11.75
N ASN A 91 -8.76 21.87 11.60
CA ASN A 91 -7.64 22.64 12.15
C ASN A 91 -6.25 22.22 11.62
N VAL A 92 -6.19 21.75 10.39
CA VAL A 92 -4.97 21.40 9.70
C VAL A 92 -4.88 22.15 8.38
N THR A 93 -3.82 22.93 8.21
CA THR A 93 -3.46 23.51 6.91
C THR A 93 -2.69 22.50 6.07
N ARG A 94 -2.89 22.57 4.76
CA ARG A 94 -2.21 21.70 3.80
C ARG A 94 -1.55 22.54 2.73
N ARG A 95 -0.30 22.25 2.44
CA ARG A 95 0.46 22.87 1.35
C ARG A 95 1.34 21.87 0.65
N THR A 96 1.77 22.20 -0.53
CA THR A 96 2.71 21.40 -1.32
C THR A 96 4.04 22.12 -1.43
N GLU A 97 5.12 21.34 -1.34
CA GLU A 97 6.49 21.77 -1.62
C GLU A 97 7.08 20.86 -2.69
N VAL A 98 7.92 21.38 -3.53
CA VAL A 98 8.66 20.58 -4.52
C VAL A 98 10.15 20.65 -4.19
N ILE A 99 10.76 19.48 -4.09
CA ILE A 99 12.21 19.37 -3.89
C ILE A 99 12.82 18.60 -5.04
N GLU A 100 14.09 18.87 -5.32
CA GLU A 100 14.85 18.10 -6.31
C GLU A 100 15.33 16.78 -5.71
N GLY A 101 15.03 15.69 -6.40
CA GLY A 101 15.52 14.35 -6.08
C GLY A 101 16.96 14.14 -6.55
N VAL A 102 17.56 13.03 -6.11
CA VAL A 102 18.97 12.69 -6.43
C VAL A 102 19.24 12.50 -7.92
N ASP A 103 18.21 12.18 -8.68
CA ASP A 103 18.27 11.98 -10.14
C ASP A 103 17.84 13.24 -10.92
N GLY A 104 17.71 14.39 -10.25
CA GLY A 104 17.25 15.65 -10.84
C GLY A 104 15.75 15.69 -11.16
N ASN A 105 14.98 14.74 -10.63
CA ASN A 105 13.53 14.69 -10.76
C ASN A 105 12.85 15.51 -9.66
N ASP A 106 11.67 16.04 -9.96
CA ASP A 106 10.83 16.71 -8.98
C ASP A 106 10.16 15.72 -8.04
N ILE A 107 10.29 15.97 -6.73
CA ILE A 107 9.58 15.22 -5.68
C ILE A 107 8.61 16.18 -4.99
N THR A 108 7.32 15.89 -5.10
CA THR A 108 6.28 16.67 -4.43
C THR A 108 6.06 16.17 -3.00
N LEU A 109 6.19 17.09 -2.05
CA LEU A 109 5.89 16.85 -0.64
C LEU A 109 4.54 17.48 -0.29
N TYR A 110 3.72 16.74 0.44
CA TYR A 110 2.44 17.21 0.97
C TYR A 110 2.62 17.45 2.47
N VAL A 111 2.63 18.72 2.85
CA VAL A 111 2.88 19.15 4.23
C VAL A 111 1.55 19.42 4.91
N HIS A 112 1.35 18.82 6.07
CA HIS A 112 0.20 19.02 6.94
C HIS A 112 0.69 19.59 8.26
N GLU A 113 0.11 20.68 8.70
CA GLU A 113 0.52 21.33 9.95
C GLU A 113 -0.70 21.88 10.71
N PRO A 114 -0.68 21.90 12.04
CA PRO A 114 -1.78 22.46 12.83
C PRO A 114 -2.02 23.93 12.46
N GLU A 115 -3.29 24.30 12.35
CA GLU A 115 -3.69 25.68 12.09
C GLU A 115 -3.21 26.61 13.22
N GLY A 116 -2.62 27.75 12.88
CA GLY A 116 -2.11 28.71 13.86
C GLY A 116 -0.85 28.29 14.61
N ALA A 117 -0.22 27.18 14.23
CA ALA A 117 1.07 26.77 14.79
C ALA A 117 2.14 27.84 14.56
N SER A 118 3.00 28.06 15.55
CA SER A 118 4.10 29.00 15.49
C SER A 118 5.38 28.39 16.07
N GLY A 119 6.52 28.69 15.43
CA GLY A 119 7.82 28.15 15.82
C GLY A 119 8.08 26.73 15.31
N PRO A 120 9.20 26.12 15.69
CA PRO A 120 9.57 24.78 15.22
C PRO A 120 8.65 23.71 15.82
N LEU A 121 8.15 22.83 14.95
CA LEU A 121 7.33 21.68 15.31
C LEU A 121 8.09 20.38 15.14
N PRO A 122 7.75 19.33 15.91
CA PRO A 122 8.17 17.97 15.59
C PRO A 122 7.68 17.60 14.20
N CYS A 123 8.51 16.92 13.42
CA CYS A 123 8.16 16.49 12.08
C CYS A 123 8.06 14.96 12.00
N VAL A 124 6.97 14.47 11.42
CA VAL A 124 6.81 13.05 11.04
C VAL A 124 6.84 12.97 9.53
N TYR A 125 7.80 12.25 9.00
CA TYR A 125 7.89 11.96 7.58
C TYR A 125 7.19 10.62 7.28
N ASN A 126 6.09 10.68 6.52
CA ASN A 126 5.32 9.51 6.13
C ASN A 126 5.59 9.15 4.68
N ILE A 127 6.01 7.92 4.44
CA ILE A 127 6.10 7.32 3.11
C ILE A 127 4.89 6.41 2.94
N HIS A 128 4.07 6.68 1.92
CA HIS A 128 2.86 5.89 1.69
C HIS A 128 3.19 4.46 1.22
N GLY A 129 2.28 3.53 1.46
CA GLY A 129 2.37 2.16 0.94
C GLY A 129 1.98 2.08 -0.53
N GLY A 130 2.05 0.88 -1.10
CA GLY A 130 1.71 0.60 -2.52
C GLY A 130 2.81 -0.12 -3.27
N ALA A 131 3.80 -0.69 -2.55
CA ALA A 131 4.92 -1.47 -3.12
C ALA A 131 5.69 -0.71 -4.21
N MET A 132 5.73 0.63 -4.14
CA MET A 132 6.37 1.54 -5.11
C MET A 132 5.75 1.53 -6.51
N VAL A 133 4.58 0.94 -6.70
CA VAL A 133 3.90 0.84 -8.01
C VAL A 133 2.44 1.26 -7.98
N LEU A 134 1.80 1.25 -6.81
CA LEU A 134 0.39 1.62 -6.62
C LEU A 134 0.25 2.72 -5.58
N LEU A 135 -0.87 3.44 -5.66
CA LEU A 135 -1.25 4.50 -4.75
C LEU A 135 -0.30 5.71 -4.80
N GLY A 136 -0.75 6.80 -4.26
CA GLY A 136 0.00 8.05 -4.19
C GLY A 136 -0.18 8.75 -2.86
N ALA A 137 0.64 9.75 -2.60
CA ALA A 137 0.54 10.58 -1.41
C ALA A 137 -0.74 11.46 -1.37
N THR A 138 -1.45 11.56 -2.50
CA THR A 138 -2.72 12.31 -2.63
C THR A 138 -3.96 11.46 -2.43
N GLY A 139 -3.82 10.14 -2.35
CA GLY A 139 -4.95 9.23 -2.11
C GLY A 139 -5.63 9.50 -0.77
N SER A 140 -6.92 9.15 -0.69
CA SER A 140 -7.76 9.39 0.50
C SER A 140 -7.14 8.83 1.79
N ALA A 141 -6.52 7.65 1.71
CA ALA A 141 -5.86 7.02 2.85
C ALA A 141 -4.62 7.79 3.30
N ALA A 142 -3.80 8.26 2.36
CA ALA A 142 -2.58 9.01 2.66
C ALA A 142 -2.92 10.35 3.32
N ILE A 143 -3.89 11.09 2.77
CA ILE A 143 -4.32 12.38 3.31
C ILE A 143 -4.90 12.25 4.72
N LYS A 144 -5.81 11.30 4.94
CA LYS A 144 -6.41 11.11 6.26
C LYS A 144 -5.40 10.65 7.29
N ARG A 145 -4.47 9.78 6.93
CA ARG A 145 -3.43 9.30 7.83
C ARG A 145 -2.43 10.40 8.20
N ALA A 146 -1.96 11.16 7.24
CA ALA A 146 -1.01 12.25 7.49
C ALA A 146 -1.60 13.34 8.39
N ALA A 147 -2.90 13.59 8.29
CA ALA A 147 -3.57 14.59 9.09
C ALA A 147 -3.97 14.09 10.49
N SER A 148 -3.86 12.78 10.79
CA SER A 148 -4.20 12.18 12.09
C SER A 148 -3.00 11.94 13.03
N ILE A 149 -1.80 12.33 12.62
CA ILE A 149 -0.56 12.29 13.42
C ILE A 149 -0.35 13.63 14.12
#